data_233b3586edab109a4ed48d877e68a38c
#
_entry.id   233b3586edab109a4ed48d877e68a38c
#
_cell.length_a   1.000
_cell.length_b   1.000
_cell.length_c   1.000
_cell.angle_alpha   90.00
_cell.angle_beta   90.00
_cell.angle_gamma   90.00
#
_symmetry.space_group_name_H-M   'P 1'
#
loop_
_entity.id
_entity.type
_entity.pdbx_description
1 polymer ?
#
loop_
_entity_poly.entity_id
_entity_poly.type
_entity_poly.pdbx_seq_one_letter_code
_entity_poly.pdbx_strand_id
1 'polypeptide(L)'
;MTQTAVELWQELACPRDHSRLEPRGETLVCEHDHEYPFVEGIPVMVVDDEIPPTQPGYWAKPEQIERVRAAEPPPVEGEAVDPYVAELILGTHGNLYKDLSGGMPRYPIPDFPVPRGNGELLLDIGCNWGRWTIAAARSGYRPIGIDPSFEAVVAARRIARQLGVDDARYVVADARKLPFADDTFDVVFSYGVLQHFSKSDVALSVVDIRRVLKRGGYSWVQMPNALGALNLVRLGQRRFREGDEFEVRYWKPSELKRVFGRIGPTELSTDGFFTLNPQKRDLDLLPARFRAIVQVSEALKRAHAPTTLADSVNIRSVAA
;
A
#
# COMPACT_ATOMS: atom_id res chain seq x y z
N MET A 1 -9.30 -16.07 20.34
CA MET A 1 -9.32 -15.09 19.21
C MET A 1 -10.25 -13.96 19.57
N THR A 2 -9.89 -12.71 19.25
CA THR A 2 -10.76 -11.55 19.42
C THR A 2 -11.86 -11.57 18.36
N GLN A 3 -13.01 -10.94 18.63
CA GLN A 3 -14.14 -10.84 17.68
C GLN A 3 -13.70 -10.28 16.31
N THR A 4 -12.77 -9.32 16.31
CA THR A 4 -12.17 -8.72 15.11
C THR A 4 -11.41 -9.74 14.24
N ALA A 5 -10.71 -10.71 14.83
CA ALA A 5 -10.01 -11.74 14.08
C ALA A 5 -10.99 -12.72 13.41
N VAL A 6 -12.12 -12.99 14.02
CA VAL A 6 -13.19 -13.83 13.45
C VAL A 6 -13.88 -13.13 12.27
N GLU A 7 -14.09 -11.81 12.35
CA GLU A 7 -14.69 -11.02 11.26
C GLU A 7 -13.76 -10.92 10.05
N LEU A 8 -12.47 -10.64 10.26
CA LEU A 8 -11.48 -10.60 9.19
C LEU A 8 -11.36 -11.93 8.44
N TRP A 9 -11.58 -13.00 9.18
CA TRP A 9 -11.48 -14.35 8.69
C TRP A 9 -12.49 -14.74 7.60
N GLN A 10 -13.70 -14.18 7.63
CA GLN A 10 -14.72 -14.43 6.60
C GLN A 10 -14.35 -13.88 5.21
N GLU A 11 -13.48 -12.90 5.15
CA GLU A 11 -13.01 -12.25 3.93
C GLU A 11 -11.76 -12.93 3.36
N LEU A 12 -11.03 -13.70 4.20
CA LEU A 12 -9.79 -14.37 3.81
C LEU A 12 -10.07 -15.65 3.01
N ALA A 13 -9.19 -15.89 2.04
CA ALA A 13 -9.10 -17.13 1.27
C ALA A 13 -7.64 -17.55 1.12
N CYS A 14 -7.41 -18.80 0.83
CA CYS A 14 -6.06 -19.33 0.57
C CYS A 14 -5.40 -18.59 -0.60
N PRO A 15 -4.21 -17.97 -0.45
CA PRO A 15 -3.55 -17.26 -1.54
C PRO A 15 -3.02 -18.17 -2.64
N ARG A 16 -3.00 -19.49 -2.44
CA ARG A 16 -2.53 -20.48 -3.42
C ARG A 16 -3.62 -20.89 -4.40
N ASP A 17 -4.83 -21.16 -3.89
CA ASP A 17 -5.92 -21.78 -4.65
C ASP A 17 -7.28 -21.12 -4.46
N HIS A 18 -7.33 -20.06 -3.64
CA HIS A 18 -8.51 -19.27 -3.28
C HIS A 18 -9.62 -20.06 -2.56
N SER A 19 -9.30 -21.26 -2.08
CA SER A 19 -10.23 -22.05 -1.29
C SER A 19 -10.49 -21.39 0.08
N ARG A 20 -11.62 -21.82 0.68
CA ARG A 20 -12.04 -21.34 2.00
C ARG A 20 -11.02 -21.75 3.08
N LEU A 21 -10.85 -20.87 4.05
CA LEU A 21 -10.01 -21.10 5.22
C LEU A 21 -10.84 -21.43 6.44
N GLU A 22 -10.35 -22.36 7.25
CA GLU A 22 -10.94 -22.73 8.55
C GLU A 22 -9.90 -22.59 9.66
N PRO A 23 -10.29 -22.16 10.88
CA PRO A 23 -9.36 -22.03 12.00
C PRO A 23 -9.04 -23.39 12.62
N ARG A 24 -7.76 -23.60 12.83
CA ARG A 24 -7.25 -24.71 13.67
C ARG A 24 -6.28 -24.14 14.70
N GLY A 25 -6.79 -23.76 15.87
CA GLY A 25 -6.00 -23.08 16.90
C GLY A 25 -5.58 -21.66 16.48
N GLU A 26 -4.28 -21.43 16.38
CA GLU A 26 -3.71 -20.14 15.91
C GLU A 26 -3.28 -20.20 14.44
N THR A 27 -3.88 -21.07 13.65
CA THR A 27 -3.58 -21.25 12.24
C THR A 27 -4.86 -21.27 11.41
N LEU A 28 -4.84 -20.68 10.21
CA LEU A 28 -5.87 -20.86 9.18
C LEU A 28 -5.42 -21.98 8.26
N VAL A 29 -6.32 -22.91 7.93
CA VAL A 29 -6.02 -24.07 7.08
C VAL A 29 -7.07 -24.17 5.98
N CYS A 30 -6.66 -24.39 4.73
CA CYS A 30 -7.56 -24.61 3.62
C CYS A 30 -7.85 -26.13 3.42
N GLU A 31 -8.76 -26.45 2.51
CA GLU A 31 -9.13 -27.84 2.18
C GLU A 31 -7.98 -28.66 1.55
N HIS A 32 -6.93 -28.01 1.08
CA HIS A 32 -5.72 -28.64 0.55
C HIS A 32 -4.56 -28.65 1.57
N ASP A 33 -4.85 -28.47 2.85
CA ASP A 33 -3.90 -28.47 3.96
C ASP A 33 -2.79 -27.38 3.87
N HIS A 34 -3.02 -26.27 3.14
CA HIS A 34 -2.14 -25.11 3.25
C HIS A 34 -2.43 -24.38 4.55
N GLU A 35 -1.37 -24.07 5.30
CA GLU A 35 -1.45 -23.49 6.64
C GLU A 35 -0.91 -22.07 6.70
N TYR A 36 -1.62 -21.19 7.40
CA TYR A 36 -1.27 -19.77 7.56
C TYR A 36 -1.42 -19.37 9.03
N PRO A 37 -0.31 -19.05 9.73
CA PRO A 37 -0.38 -18.76 11.16
C PRO A 37 -0.98 -17.38 11.44
N PHE A 38 -1.64 -17.26 12.58
CA PHE A 38 -1.85 -15.98 13.24
C PHE A 38 -0.69 -15.70 14.20
N VAL A 39 -0.05 -14.56 14.01
CA VAL A 39 0.97 -14.10 14.93
C VAL A 39 0.44 -12.86 15.65
N GLU A 40 0.20 -12.97 16.94
CA GLU A 40 -0.40 -11.90 17.76
C GLU A 40 -1.73 -11.36 17.19
N GLY A 41 -2.50 -12.21 16.55
CA GLY A 41 -3.77 -11.87 15.92
C GLY A 41 -3.64 -11.23 14.53
N ILE A 42 -2.43 -11.20 13.94
CA ILE A 42 -2.19 -10.82 12.54
C ILE A 42 -2.09 -12.09 11.69
N PRO A 43 -2.93 -12.27 10.67
CA PRO A 43 -2.78 -13.38 9.71
C PRO A 43 -1.48 -13.19 8.89
N VAL A 44 -0.65 -14.23 8.79
CA VAL A 44 0.56 -14.24 7.97
C VAL A 44 0.32 -15.14 6.78
N MET A 45 0.07 -14.55 5.61
CA MET A 45 -0.45 -15.23 4.42
C MET A 45 0.46 -15.05 3.19
N VAL A 46 1.77 -14.99 3.39
CA VAL A 46 2.75 -14.97 2.30
C VAL A 46 3.05 -16.38 1.79
N VAL A 47 3.36 -16.50 0.50
CA VAL A 47 3.63 -17.76 -0.22
C VAL A 47 5.05 -17.69 -0.78
N ASP A 48 6.06 -17.86 0.09
CA ASP A 48 7.48 -17.62 -0.20
C ASP A 48 8.14 -18.71 -1.07
N ASP A 49 7.54 -19.88 -1.14
CA ASP A 49 7.97 -21.00 -1.99
C ASP A 49 7.52 -20.88 -3.45
N GLU A 50 6.48 -20.10 -3.75
CA GLU A 50 5.98 -19.90 -5.11
C GLU A 50 6.47 -18.58 -5.75
N ILE A 51 6.63 -17.53 -4.95
CA ILE A 51 6.97 -16.20 -5.45
C ILE A 51 8.13 -15.62 -4.63
N PRO A 52 9.27 -15.31 -5.26
CA PRO A 52 10.38 -14.68 -4.54
C PRO A 52 9.99 -13.26 -4.09
N PRO A 53 10.50 -12.77 -2.94
CA PRO A 53 10.25 -11.42 -2.48
C PRO A 53 10.75 -10.38 -3.48
N THR A 54 10.02 -9.28 -3.64
CA THR A 54 10.44 -8.13 -4.47
C THR A 54 11.69 -7.45 -3.92
N GLN A 55 11.90 -7.57 -2.61
CA GLN A 55 13.10 -7.08 -1.91
C GLN A 55 13.59 -8.16 -0.94
N PRO A 56 14.86 -8.60 -1.06
CA PRO A 56 15.45 -9.54 -0.11
C PRO A 56 15.32 -9.05 1.34
N GLY A 57 14.86 -9.93 2.25
CA GLY A 57 14.73 -9.62 3.68
C GLY A 57 13.46 -8.84 4.06
N TYR A 58 12.60 -8.47 3.11
CA TYR A 58 11.36 -7.73 3.38
C TYR A 58 10.17 -8.64 3.73
N TRP A 59 10.28 -9.94 3.51
CA TRP A 59 9.21 -10.89 3.80
C TRP A 59 9.21 -11.41 5.24
N ALA A 60 8.00 -11.68 5.73
CA ALA A 60 7.74 -12.25 7.04
C ALA A 60 8.17 -13.72 7.12
N LYS A 61 9.46 -13.98 7.22
CA LYS A 61 10.00 -15.30 7.54
C LYS A 61 9.92 -15.55 9.05
N PRO A 62 9.83 -16.81 9.50
CA PRO A 62 9.75 -17.13 10.93
C PRO A 62 10.81 -16.43 11.79
N GLU A 63 12.08 -16.42 11.33
CA GLU A 63 13.17 -15.78 12.06
C GLU A 63 13.01 -14.24 12.14
N GLN A 64 12.44 -13.64 11.10
CA GLN A 64 12.16 -12.20 11.07
C GLN A 64 11.00 -11.86 12.00
N ILE A 65 9.93 -12.67 11.99
CA ILE A 65 8.79 -12.51 12.88
C ILE A 65 9.24 -12.54 14.34
N GLU A 66 10.02 -13.56 14.72
CA GLU A 66 10.54 -13.68 16.09
C GLU A 66 11.46 -12.52 16.47
N ARG A 67 12.28 -12.02 15.54
CA ARG A 67 13.13 -10.85 15.78
C ARG A 67 12.29 -9.60 16.02
N VAL A 68 11.25 -9.36 15.22
CA VAL A 68 10.34 -8.21 15.38
C VAL A 68 9.62 -8.29 16.72
N ARG A 69 9.08 -9.46 17.08
CA ARG A 69 8.42 -9.68 18.38
C ARG A 69 9.34 -9.43 19.56
N ALA A 70 10.57 -9.91 19.50
CA ALA A 70 11.57 -9.72 20.56
C ALA A 70 12.03 -8.26 20.69
N ALA A 71 11.99 -7.49 19.60
CA ALA A 71 12.42 -6.10 19.56
C ALA A 71 11.27 -5.09 19.74
N GLU A 72 10.01 -5.53 19.67
CA GLU A 72 8.85 -4.63 19.79
C GLU A 72 8.79 -3.98 21.17
N PRO A 73 8.93 -2.63 21.26
CA PRO A 73 8.85 -1.94 22.54
C PRO A 73 7.40 -1.87 23.04
N PRO A 74 7.15 -1.57 24.32
CA PRO A 74 5.82 -1.27 24.80
C PRO A 74 5.13 -0.20 23.96
N PRO A 75 3.79 -0.27 23.79
CA PRO A 75 3.06 0.76 23.05
C PRO A 75 3.17 2.13 23.73
N VAL A 76 3.24 3.18 22.90
CA VAL A 76 3.24 4.56 23.38
C VAL A 76 1.79 5.03 23.53
N GLU A 77 1.47 5.60 24.70
CA GLU A 77 0.17 6.19 24.97
C GLU A 77 0.16 7.70 24.64
N GLY A 78 -1.02 8.23 24.31
CA GLY A 78 -1.21 9.66 24.05
C GLY A 78 -0.83 10.08 22.62
N GLU A 79 -0.57 11.40 22.45
CA GLU A 79 -0.39 12.02 21.12
C GLU A 79 1.06 11.97 20.58
N ALA A 80 2.03 11.59 21.41
CA ALA A 80 3.43 11.52 21.00
C ALA A 80 3.63 10.47 19.91
N VAL A 81 4.41 10.78 18.88
CA VAL A 81 4.74 9.81 17.83
C VAL A 81 5.56 8.67 18.42
N ASP A 82 5.11 7.44 18.19
CA ASP A 82 5.82 6.23 18.63
C ASP A 82 7.19 6.15 17.95
N PRO A 83 8.31 6.11 18.70
CA PRO A 83 9.65 6.05 18.11
C PRO A 83 9.87 4.85 17.18
N TYR A 84 9.27 3.70 17.49
CA TYR A 84 9.33 2.50 16.66
C TYR A 84 8.71 2.75 15.27
N VAL A 85 7.53 3.40 15.24
CA VAL A 85 6.87 3.77 13.98
C VAL A 85 7.62 4.90 13.27
N ALA A 86 8.15 5.89 14.01
CA ALA A 86 8.92 7.00 13.44
C ALA A 86 10.16 6.49 12.70
N GLU A 87 10.88 5.52 13.24
CA GLU A 87 12.05 4.90 12.60
C GLU A 87 11.68 4.26 11.27
N LEU A 88 10.58 3.51 11.23
CA LEU A 88 10.08 2.91 9.99
C LEU A 88 9.67 3.96 8.96
N ILE A 89 9.00 5.05 9.38
CA ILE A 89 8.64 6.17 8.50
C ILE A 89 9.89 6.78 7.87
N LEU A 90 10.92 7.04 8.66
CA LEU A 90 12.19 7.62 8.20
C LEU A 90 12.91 6.66 7.24
N GLY A 91 12.88 5.37 7.48
CA GLY A 91 13.46 4.34 6.63
C GLY A 91 12.78 4.19 5.27
N THR A 92 11.46 4.32 5.22
CA THR A 92 10.66 4.02 4.00
C THR A 92 10.39 5.24 3.11
N HIS A 93 10.39 6.46 3.66
CA HIS A 93 10.10 7.70 2.91
C HIS A 93 11.35 8.46 2.45
N GLY A 94 12.52 7.82 2.50
CA GLY A 94 13.77 8.38 2.00
C GLY A 94 14.10 9.75 2.58
N ASN A 95 14.44 10.72 1.71
CA ASN A 95 14.88 12.05 2.12
C ASN A 95 13.77 13.02 2.55
N LEU A 96 12.48 12.63 2.44
CA LEU A 96 11.36 13.55 2.70
C LEU A 96 11.33 14.03 4.14
N TYR A 97 11.56 13.11 5.08
CA TYR A 97 11.44 13.38 6.52
C TYR A 97 12.77 13.30 7.27
N LYS A 98 13.91 13.22 6.56
CA LYS A 98 15.24 13.11 7.18
C LYS A 98 15.56 14.23 8.18
N ASP A 99 15.08 15.44 7.93
CA ASP A 99 15.31 16.57 8.80
C ASP A 99 14.52 16.48 10.12
N LEU A 100 13.63 15.48 10.23
CA LEU A 100 12.83 15.21 11.43
C LEU A 100 13.43 14.10 12.32
N SER A 101 14.66 13.67 12.05
CA SER A 101 15.35 12.63 12.83
C SER A 101 15.51 12.98 14.34
N GLY A 102 15.34 14.25 14.72
CA GLY A 102 15.33 14.71 16.10
C GLY A 102 13.96 14.67 16.81
N GLY A 103 12.92 14.24 16.12
CA GLY A 103 11.55 14.12 16.62
C GLY A 103 10.52 14.51 15.58
N MET A 104 9.60 13.60 15.32
CA MET A 104 8.47 13.83 14.43
C MET A 104 7.30 14.40 15.24
N PRO A 105 6.82 15.63 14.95
CA PRO A 105 5.79 16.26 15.78
C PRO A 105 4.41 15.62 15.64
N ARG A 106 4.16 14.91 14.55
CA ARG A 106 2.93 14.15 14.27
C ARG A 106 3.16 13.13 13.18
N TYR A 107 2.29 12.15 13.08
CA TYR A 107 2.29 11.22 11.95
C TYR A 107 1.87 11.93 10.65
N PRO A 108 2.56 11.67 9.51
CA PRO A 108 2.21 12.24 8.21
C PRO A 108 1.05 11.47 7.56
N ILE A 109 -0.15 11.54 8.17
CA ILE A 109 -1.36 10.92 7.61
C ILE A 109 -1.94 11.87 6.55
N PRO A 110 -2.08 11.44 5.29
CA PRO A 110 -2.57 12.27 4.19
C PRO A 110 -4.09 12.47 4.23
N ASP A 111 -4.58 13.41 3.43
CA ASP A 111 -5.98 13.40 3.03
C ASP A 111 -6.20 12.26 2.03
N PHE A 112 -7.29 11.49 2.21
CA PHE A 112 -7.54 10.36 1.34
C PHE A 112 -8.03 10.83 -0.04
N PRO A 113 -7.40 10.40 -1.17
CA PRO A 113 -7.64 11.00 -2.48
C PRO A 113 -8.92 10.50 -3.17
N VAL A 114 -9.62 9.56 -2.56
CA VAL A 114 -10.83 8.91 -3.08
C VAL A 114 -12.05 9.55 -2.41
N PRO A 115 -13.23 9.62 -3.07
CA PRO A 115 -14.44 10.13 -2.46
C PRO A 115 -14.73 9.50 -1.10
N ARG A 116 -15.41 10.22 -0.22
CA ARG A 116 -15.71 9.73 1.12
C ARG A 116 -16.57 8.46 1.05
N GLY A 117 -16.17 7.47 1.84
CA GLY A 117 -16.91 6.21 1.98
C GLY A 117 -18.06 6.31 2.97
N ASN A 118 -18.88 5.28 2.97
CA ASN A 118 -20.01 5.07 3.88
C ASN A 118 -20.04 3.61 4.38
N GLY A 119 -18.87 3.11 4.82
CA GLY A 119 -18.70 1.74 5.32
C GLY A 119 -18.33 0.71 4.26
N GLU A 120 -18.01 1.12 3.02
CA GLU A 120 -17.52 0.21 1.99
C GLU A 120 -16.19 -0.43 2.40
N LEU A 121 -16.01 -1.70 1.99
CA LEU A 121 -14.79 -2.44 2.25
C LEU A 121 -13.69 -2.03 1.27
N LEU A 122 -12.53 -1.64 1.81
CA LEU A 122 -11.40 -1.18 1.03
C LEU A 122 -10.16 -2.03 1.31
N LEU A 123 -9.46 -2.45 0.26
CA LEU A 123 -8.14 -3.06 0.34
C LEU A 123 -7.04 -2.02 0.07
N ASP A 124 -6.12 -1.83 1.01
CA ASP A 124 -4.92 -1.00 0.85
C ASP A 124 -3.70 -1.90 0.61
N ILE A 125 -3.25 -1.95 -0.66
CA ILE A 125 -2.13 -2.80 -1.09
C ILE A 125 -0.80 -2.07 -0.84
N GLY A 126 0.09 -2.70 -0.06
CA GLY A 126 1.37 -2.16 0.36
C GLY A 126 1.19 -1.07 1.41
N CYS A 127 0.41 -1.38 2.44
CA CYS A 127 0.03 -0.41 3.47
C CYS A 127 1.21 0.12 4.30
N ASN A 128 2.34 -0.58 4.34
CA ASN A 128 3.50 -0.26 5.15
C ASN A 128 3.07 0.05 6.60
N TRP A 129 3.47 1.19 7.19
CA TRP A 129 3.07 1.61 8.54
C TRP A 129 1.61 2.14 8.63
N GLY A 130 0.76 1.86 7.64
CA GLY A 130 -0.68 2.09 7.69
C GLY A 130 -1.16 3.50 7.36
N ARG A 131 -0.31 4.35 6.78
CA ARG A 131 -0.63 5.75 6.50
C ARG A 131 -1.91 5.93 5.68
N TRP A 132 -2.08 5.15 4.61
CA TRP A 132 -3.23 5.23 3.73
C TRP A 132 -4.43 4.44 4.27
N THR A 133 -4.19 3.32 4.94
CA THR A 133 -5.22 2.56 5.66
C THR A 133 -5.93 3.42 6.69
N ILE A 134 -5.16 4.17 7.51
CA ILE A 134 -5.71 5.10 8.51
C ILE A 134 -6.45 6.26 7.85
N ALA A 135 -5.91 6.81 6.75
CA ALA A 135 -6.57 7.88 5.99
C ALA A 135 -7.91 7.41 5.40
N ALA A 136 -7.97 6.18 4.88
CA ALA A 136 -9.19 5.55 4.37
C ALA A 136 -10.24 5.35 5.48
N ALA A 137 -9.85 4.82 6.63
CA ALA A 137 -10.75 4.66 7.78
C ALA A 137 -11.36 6.00 8.22
N ARG A 138 -10.52 7.04 8.36
CA ARG A 138 -10.98 8.40 8.67
C ARG A 138 -11.89 9.02 7.60
N SER A 139 -11.83 8.48 6.39
CA SER A 139 -12.69 8.87 5.26
C SER A 139 -13.96 8.02 5.14
N GLY A 140 -14.25 7.15 6.13
CA GLY A 140 -15.51 6.39 6.23
C GLY A 140 -15.49 5.04 5.54
N TYR A 141 -14.31 4.50 5.19
CA TYR A 141 -14.15 3.13 4.71
C TYR A 141 -13.89 2.16 5.86
N ARG A 142 -14.11 0.87 5.62
CA ARG A 142 -13.64 -0.26 6.44
C ARG A 142 -12.39 -0.86 5.76
N PRO A 143 -11.18 -0.36 6.04
CA PRO A 143 -10.00 -0.77 5.30
C PRO A 143 -9.37 -2.04 5.87
N ILE A 144 -8.81 -2.84 4.95
CA ILE A 144 -7.85 -3.89 5.24
C ILE A 144 -6.55 -3.52 4.56
N GLY A 145 -5.48 -3.30 5.35
CA GLY A 145 -4.14 -3.05 4.82
C GLY A 145 -3.36 -4.36 4.68
N ILE A 146 -2.66 -4.52 3.56
CA ILE A 146 -1.71 -5.63 3.38
C ILE A 146 -0.30 -5.12 3.10
N ASP A 147 0.68 -5.80 3.67
CA ASP A 147 2.11 -5.61 3.37
C ASP A 147 2.86 -6.93 3.61
N PRO A 148 3.86 -7.29 2.80
CA PRO A 148 4.63 -8.52 3.03
C PRO A 148 5.57 -8.44 4.23
N SER A 149 5.81 -7.25 4.79
CA SER A 149 6.64 -7.04 5.98
C SER A 149 5.80 -7.15 7.25
N PHE A 150 6.12 -8.12 8.10
CA PHE A 150 5.50 -8.26 9.42
C PHE A 150 5.76 -7.03 10.30
N GLU A 151 6.98 -6.47 10.26
CA GLU A 151 7.35 -5.26 11.00
C GLU A 151 6.50 -4.06 10.60
N ALA A 152 6.29 -3.86 9.30
CA ALA A 152 5.45 -2.78 8.78
C ALA A 152 3.99 -2.93 9.24
N VAL A 153 3.45 -4.14 9.22
CA VAL A 153 2.09 -4.44 9.67
C VAL A 153 1.94 -4.27 11.19
N VAL A 154 2.95 -4.64 11.98
CA VAL A 154 2.98 -4.36 13.43
C VAL A 154 2.94 -2.86 13.69
N ALA A 155 3.78 -2.07 12.99
CA ALA A 155 3.79 -0.62 13.10
C ALA A 155 2.43 -0.01 12.70
N ALA A 156 1.81 -0.50 11.62
CA ALA A 156 0.48 -0.06 11.18
C ALA A 156 -0.60 -0.31 12.23
N ARG A 157 -0.60 -1.48 12.84
CA ARG A 157 -1.52 -1.83 13.93
C ARG A 157 -1.29 -0.97 15.17
N ARG A 158 -0.03 -0.68 15.54
CA ARG A 158 0.32 0.15 16.68
C ARG A 158 -0.22 1.57 16.53
N ILE A 159 0.04 2.21 15.40
CA ILE A 159 -0.45 3.57 15.15
C ILE A 159 -1.97 3.62 15.02
N ALA A 160 -2.62 2.62 14.40
CA ALA A 160 -4.07 2.57 14.32
C ALA A 160 -4.71 2.54 15.72
N ARG A 161 -4.22 1.70 16.62
CA ARG A 161 -4.65 1.65 18.02
C ARG A 161 -4.41 2.96 18.75
N GLN A 162 -3.21 3.54 18.62
CA GLN A 162 -2.86 4.81 19.26
C GLN A 162 -3.77 5.96 18.79
N LEU A 163 -4.18 5.95 17.53
CA LEU A 163 -5.04 6.99 16.94
C LEU A 163 -6.54 6.69 17.07
N GLY A 164 -6.93 5.60 17.76
CA GLY A 164 -8.32 5.20 17.93
C GLY A 164 -9.02 4.86 16.60
N VAL A 165 -8.29 4.23 15.66
CA VAL A 165 -8.81 3.81 14.35
C VAL A 165 -9.07 2.31 14.38
N ASP A 166 -10.14 1.89 15.06
CA ASP A 166 -10.45 0.49 15.34
C ASP A 166 -10.94 -0.28 14.11
N ASP A 167 -11.46 0.42 13.11
CA ASP A 167 -11.93 -0.18 11.84
C ASP A 167 -10.81 -0.60 10.89
N ALA A 168 -9.56 -0.18 11.15
CA ALA A 168 -8.41 -0.57 10.33
C ALA A 168 -7.90 -1.96 10.73
N ARG A 169 -7.86 -2.86 9.75
CA ARG A 169 -7.39 -4.24 9.92
C ARG A 169 -6.17 -4.51 9.05
N TYR A 170 -5.35 -5.47 9.43
CA TYR A 170 -4.07 -5.70 8.77
C TYR A 170 -3.76 -7.19 8.57
N VAL A 171 -3.18 -7.52 7.42
CA VAL A 171 -2.76 -8.88 7.03
C VAL A 171 -1.35 -8.82 6.44
N VAL A 172 -0.51 -9.76 6.77
CA VAL A 172 0.79 -9.92 6.10
C VAL A 172 0.59 -10.72 4.83
N ALA A 173 0.72 -10.06 3.67
CA ALA A 173 0.44 -10.67 2.38
C ALA A 173 1.16 -9.96 1.23
N ASP A 174 1.31 -10.67 0.10
CA ASP A 174 1.89 -10.14 -1.14
C ASP A 174 0.79 -9.77 -2.14
N ALA A 175 0.95 -8.63 -2.82
CA ALA A 175 -0.01 -8.13 -3.79
C ALA A 175 -0.16 -8.99 -5.06
N ARG A 176 0.76 -9.93 -5.28
CA ARG A 176 0.73 -10.86 -6.42
C ARG A 176 -0.09 -12.12 -6.15
N LYS A 177 -0.49 -12.32 -4.88
CA LYS A 177 -1.30 -13.45 -4.39
C LYS A 177 -2.18 -12.96 -3.23
N LEU A 178 -3.26 -12.27 -3.56
CA LEU A 178 -4.15 -11.67 -2.56
C LEU A 178 -4.93 -12.76 -1.79
N PRO A 179 -4.82 -12.80 -0.45
CA PRO A 179 -5.44 -13.83 0.37
C PRO A 179 -6.92 -13.52 0.69
N PHE A 180 -7.69 -13.19 -0.32
CA PHE A 180 -9.09 -12.81 -0.15
C PHE A 180 -9.98 -13.58 -1.14
N ALA A 181 -11.24 -13.78 -0.75
CA ALA A 181 -12.26 -14.36 -1.61
C ALA A 181 -12.56 -13.44 -2.82
N ASP A 182 -13.12 -14.03 -3.87
CA ASP A 182 -13.59 -13.28 -5.03
C ASP A 182 -14.68 -12.28 -4.63
N ASP A 183 -14.82 -11.19 -5.38
CA ASP A 183 -15.87 -10.18 -5.21
C ASP A 183 -16.03 -9.66 -3.76
N THR A 184 -14.91 -9.46 -3.05
CA THR A 184 -14.88 -9.06 -1.64
C THR A 184 -14.91 -7.54 -1.46
N PHE A 185 -14.12 -6.80 -2.24
CA PHE A 185 -13.87 -5.37 -2.01
C PHE A 185 -14.67 -4.45 -2.93
N ASP A 186 -15.15 -3.36 -2.35
CA ASP A 186 -15.76 -2.26 -3.11
C ASP A 186 -14.69 -1.38 -3.75
N VAL A 187 -13.55 -1.23 -3.06
CA VAL A 187 -12.40 -0.42 -3.50
C VAL A 187 -11.10 -1.16 -3.27
N VAL A 188 -10.20 -1.15 -4.25
CA VAL A 188 -8.79 -1.54 -4.08
C VAL A 188 -7.91 -0.32 -4.31
N PHE A 189 -7.13 0.04 -3.31
CA PHE A 189 -6.24 1.18 -3.29
C PHE A 189 -4.77 0.73 -3.24
N SER A 190 -3.88 1.44 -3.96
CA SER A 190 -2.43 1.26 -3.85
C SER A 190 -1.70 2.53 -4.19
N TYR A 191 -0.76 2.96 -3.36
CA TYR A 191 -0.03 4.20 -3.56
C TYR A 191 1.48 4.04 -3.36
N GLY A 192 2.24 4.17 -4.45
CA GLY A 192 3.70 4.09 -4.41
C GLY A 192 4.27 2.68 -4.23
N VAL A 193 3.52 1.63 -4.55
CA VAL A 193 3.87 0.21 -4.31
C VAL A 193 4.18 -0.53 -5.60
N LEU A 194 3.21 -0.63 -6.50
CA LEU A 194 3.34 -1.42 -7.73
C LEU A 194 4.43 -0.89 -8.69
N GLN A 195 4.91 0.32 -8.46
CA GLN A 195 6.07 0.87 -9.16
C GLN A 195 7.39 0.12 -8.91
N HIS A 196 7.46 -0.66 -7.83
CA HIS A 196 8.62 -1.48 -7.46
C HIS A 196 8.55 -2.90 -8.01
N PHE A 197 7.42 -3.28 -8.59
CA PHE A 197 7.21 -4.59 -9.19
C PHE A 197 7.68 -4.62 -10.64
N SER A 198 8.12 -5.80 -11.10
CA SER A 198 8.34 -6.01 -12.54
C SER A 198 7.03 -5.82 -13.31
N LYS A 199 7.10 -5.57 -14.62
CA LYS A 199 5.89 -5.43 -15.44
C LYS A 199 5.04 -6.70 -15.46
N SER A 200 5.67 -7.86 -15.35
CA SER A 200 4.98 -9.16 -15.21
C SER A 200 4.27 -9.27 -13.86
N ASP A 201 4.92 -8.87 -12.77
CA ASP A 201 4.32 -8.92 -11.43
C ASP A 201 3.13 -7.95 -11.30
N VAL A 202 3.24 -6.73 -11.88
CA VAL A 202 2.09 -5.81 -11.95
C VAL A 202 0.93 -6.45 -12.72
N ALA A 203 1.22 -7.17 -13.81
CA ALA A 203 0.17 -7.84 -14.58
C ALA A 203 -0.51 -8.98 -13.79
N LEU A 204 0.23 -9.70 -12.94
CA LEU A 204 -0.32 -10.69 -12.00
C LEU A 204 -1.17 -10.00 -10.93
N SER A 205 -0.64 -8.96 -10.28
CA SER A 205 -1.39 -8.19 -9.28
C SER A 205 -2.70 -7.62 -9.84
N VAL A 206 -2.71 -7.13 -11.09
CA VAL A 206 -3.92 -6.59 -11.74
C VAL A 206 -5.00 -7.68 -11.95
N VAL A 207 -4.60 -8.91 -12.28
CA VAL A 207 -5.53 -10.04 -12.40
C VAL A 207 -6.17 -10.33 -11.04
N ASP A 208 -5.37 -10.36 -10.00
CA ASP A 208 -5.85 -10.66 -8.65
C ASP A 208 -6.67 -9.49 -8.04
N ILE A 209 -6.28 -8.25 -8.33
CA ILE A 209 -7.11 -7.07 -8.01
C ILE A 209 -8.50 -7.16 -8.66
N ARG A 210 -8.58 -7.59 -9.95
CA ARG A 210 -9.87 -7.77 -10.61
C ARG A 210 -10.69 -8.86 -9.94
N ARG A 211 -10.09 -9.96 -9.54
CA ARG A 211 -10.74 -11.09 -8.88
C ARG A 211 -11.40 -10.68 -7.56
N VAL A 212 -10.67 -9.95 -6.71
CA VAL A 212 -11.19 -9.55 -5.39
C VAL A 212 -12.14 -8.35 -5.42
N LEU A 213 -12.20 -7.61 -6.54
CA LEU A 213 -13.14 -6.50 -6.68
C LEU A 213 -14.54 -7.00 -6.99
N LYS A 214 -15.53 -6.52 -6.24
CA LYS A 214 -16.95 -6.67 -6.55
C LYS A 214 -17.26 -6.09 -7.92
N ARG A 215 -18.26 -6.61 -8.57
CA ARG A 215 -18.79 -6.01 -9.79
C ARG A 215 -19.25 -4.55 -9.51
N GLY A 216 -18.78 -3.62 -10.33
CA GLY A 216 -19.00 -2.17 -10.12
C GLY A 216 -18.06 -1.53 -9.10
N GLY A 217 -17.30 -2.31 -8.33
CA GLY A 217 -16.19 -1.83 -7.53
C GLY A 217 -15.06 -1.28 -8.40
N TYR A 218 -14.09 -0.61 -7.81
CA TYR A 218 -13.01 0.01 -8.60
C TYR A 218 -11.66 -0.06 -7.90
N SER A 219 -10.60 -0.07 -8.71
CA SER A 219 -9.25 0.15 -8.24
C SER A 219 -8.85 1.63 -8.38
N TRP A 220 -8.04 2.12 -7.43
CA TRP A 220 -7.37 3.42 -7.47
C TRP A 220 -5.89 3.20 -7.19
N VAL A 221 -5.07 3.27 -8.22
CA VAL A 221 -3.64 2.93 -8.13
C VAL A 221 -2.79 4.11 -8.60
N GLN A 222 -1.84 4.54 -7.77
CA GLN A 222 -0.86 5.54 -8.15
C GLN A 222 0.35 4.87 -8.81
N MET A 223 0.79 5.39 -9.97
CA MET A 223 1.95 4.90 -10.72
C MET A 223 2.79 6.05 -11.31
N PRO A 224 4.12 5.86 -11.46
CA PRO A 224 4.99 6.83 -12.11
C PRO A 224 4.81 6.80 -13.62
N ASN A 225 4.68 7.98 -14.21
CA ASN A 225 4.56 8.16 -15.66
C ASN A 225 5.93 8.37 -16.32
N ALA A 226 6.29 7.51 -17.26
CA ALA A 226 7.54 7.60 -18.01
C ALA A 226 7.70 8.90 -18.83
N LEU A 227 6.60 9.57 -19.16
CA LEU A 227 6.59 10.83 -19.93
C LEU A 227 6.63 12.08 -19.04
N GLY A 228 6.58 11.92 -17.71
CA GLY A 228 6.71 13.01 -16.77
C GLY A 228 8.08 13.68 -16.88
N ALA A 229 8.11 15.00 -16.69
CA ALA A 229 9.31 15.81 -16.96
C ALA A 229 10.54 15.35 -16.15
N LEU A 230 10.37 15.13 -14.84
CA LEU A 230 11.46 14.65 -13.98
C LEU A 230 11.79 13.17 -14.26
N ASN A 231 10.80 12.36 -14.55
CA ASN A 231 10.99 10.93 -14.84
C ASN A 231 11.73 10.71 -16.17
N LEU A 232 11.52 11.56 -17.18
CA LEU A 232 12.31 11.54 -18.41
C LEU A 232 13.80 11.83 -18.14
N VAL A 233 14.09 12.79 -17.25
CA VAL A 233 15.48 13.07 -16.85
C VAL A 233 16.08 11.84 -16.14
N ARG A 234 15.36 11.23 -15.21
CA ARG A 234 15.81 10.02 -14.48
C ARG A 234 16.03 8.84 -15.43
N LEU A 235 15.10 8.62 -16.37
CA LEU A 235 15.26 7.59 -17.40
C LEU A 235 16.48 7.85 -18.29
N GLY A 236 16.71 9.11 -18.71
CA GLY A 236 17.91 9.50 -19.45
C GLY A 236 19.20 9.20 -18.68
N GLN A 237 19.26 9.53 -17.38
CA GLN A 237 20.38 9.21 -16.49
C GLN A 237 20.64 7.70 -16.41
N ARG A 238 19.59 6.88 -16.43
CA ARG A 238 19.67 5.40 -16.47
C ARG A 238 19.85 4.85 -17.89
N ARG A 239 20.09 5.69 -18.89
CA ARG A 239 20.15 5.29 -20.32
C ARG A 239 18.92 4.48 -20.76
N PHE A 240 17.75 4.85 -20.25
CA PHE A 240 16.45 4.17 -20.49
C PHE A 240 16.41 2.69 -20.06
N ARG A 241 17.34 2.27 -19.18
CA ARG A 241 17.28 0.94 -18.55
C ARG A 241 16.06 0.84 -17.62
N GLU A 242 15.40 -0.29 -17.66
CA GLU A 242 14.35 -0.61 -16.68
C GLU A 242 14.96 -0.76 -15.27
N GLY A 243 14.21 -0.41 -14.24
CA GLY A 243 14.64 -0.57 -12.86
C GLY A 243 14.83 -2.03 -12.47
N ASP A 244 15.85 -2.32 -11.70
CA ASP A 244 16.13 -3.62 -11.10
C ASP A 244 15.66 -3.66 -9.65
N GLU A 245 15.51 -4.84 -9.10
CA GLU A 245 15.15 -5.08 -7.69
C GLU A 245 14.02 -4.16 -7.21
N PHE A 246 14.26 -3.32 -6.20
CA PHE A 246 13.31 -2.37 -5.63
C PHE A 246 13.34 -0.98 -6.30
N GLU A 247 14.07 -0.81 -7.41
CA GLU A 247 14.06 0.45 -8.15
C GLU A 247 12.69 0.74 -8.77
N VAL A 248 12.37 2.04 -8.89
CA VAL A 248 11.13 2.49 -9.53
C VAL A 248 11.14 2.17 -11.03
N ARG A 249 10.08 1.53 -11.50
CA ARG A 249 9.81 1.25 -12.92
C ARG A 249 8.82 2.25 -13.47
N TYR A 250 9.20 2.89 -14.56
CA TYR A 250 8.39 3.92 -15.20
C TYR A 250 7.52 3.34 -16.30
N TRP A 251 6.28 3.79 -16.38
CA TRP A 251 5.28 3.26 -17.30
C TRP A 251 4.75 4.34 -18.23
N LYS A 252 4.60 4.02 -19.52
CA LYS A 252 3.88 4.90 -20.44
C LYS A 252 2.38 4.87 -20.12
N PRO A 253 1.65 6.00 -20.27
CA PRO A 253 0.19 6.04 -20.06
C PRO A 253 -0.58 4.98 -20.86
N SER A 254 -0.14 4.67 -22.07
CA SER A 254 -0.73 3.60 -22.90
C SER A 254 -0.52 2.20 -22.35
N GLU A 255 0.65 1.94 -21.74
CA GLU A 255 0.92 0.66 -21.08
C GLU A 255 0.03 0.51 -19.82
N LEU A 256 -0.09 1.57 -19.01
CA LEU A 256 -0.95 1.59 -17.84
C LEU A 256 -2.40 1.31 -18.22
N LYS A 257 -2.95 2.03 -19.22
CA LYS A 257 -4.31 1.79 -19.72
C LYS A 257 -4.51 0.35 -20.20
N ARG A 258 -3.52 -0.23 -20.90
CA ARG A 258 -3.62 -1.62 -21.38
C ARG A 258 -3.60 -2.63 -20.25
N VAL A 259 -2.74 -2.47 -19.25
CA VAL A 259 -2.58 -3.44 -18.14
C VAL A 259 -3.79 -3.33 -17.21
N PHE A 260 -4.12 -2.13 -16.74
CA PHE A 260 -5.24 -1.92 -15.82
C PHE A 260 -6.61 -2.04 -16.51
N GLY A 261 -6.67 -1.90 -17.83
CA GLY A 261 -7.86 -2.18 -18.64
C GLY A 261 -8.35 -3.64 -18.57
N ARG A 262 -7.56 -4.54 -18.01
CA ARG A 262 -8.00 -5.92 -17.68
C ARG A 262 -8.99 -5.96 -16.52
N ILE A 263 -9.01 -4.94 -15.67
CA ILE A 263 -10.02 -4.79 -14.62
C ILE A 263 -11.34 -4.33 -15.24
N GLY A 264 -11.28 -3.39 -16.19
CA GLY A 264 -12.41 -2.81 -16.91
C GLY A 264 -12.11 -1.41 -17.42
N PRO A 265 -13.13 -0.57 -17.68
CA PRO A 265 -12.96 0.81 -18.10
C PRO A 265 -11.95 1.56 -17.22
N THR A 266 -10.93 2.15 -17.84
CA THR A 266 -9.77 2.71 -17.14
C THR A 266 -9.51 4.15 -17.53
N GLU A 267 -9.43 5.01 -16.52
CA GLU A 267 -9.12 6.44 -16.64
C GLU A 267 -7.80 6.77 -15.92
N LEU A 268 -7.09 7.74 -16.48
CA LEU A 268 -5.89 8.29 -15.86
C LEU A 268 -6.14 9.74 -15.46
N SER A 269 -5.72 10.10 -14.26
CA SER A 269 -5.73 11.47 -13.76
C SER A 269 -4.36 11.86 -13.20
N THR A 270 -4.10 13.16 -13.09
CA THR A 270 -2.84 13.67 -12.54
C THR A 270 -2.82 13.47 -11.02
N ASP A 271 -1.79 12.77 -10.52
CA ASP A 271 -1.46 12.74 -9.10
C ASP A 271 -0.52 13.90 -8.75
N GLY A 272 0.60 14.06 -9.47
CA GLY A 272 1.52 15.15 -9.21
C GLY A 272 2.60 15.36 -10.26
N PHE A 273 3.17 16.58 -10.24
CA PHE A 273 4.32 17.00 -11.02
C PHE A 273 5.55 17.08 -10.12
N PHE A 274 6.73 16.71 -10.63
CA PHE A 274 8.02 16.71 -9.93
C PHE A 274 7.98 15.95 -8.59
N THR A 275 7.17 14.90 -8.49
CA THR A 275 6.81 14.30 -7.23
C THR A 275 7.83 13.31 -6.68
N LEU A 276 7.94 13.38 -5.34
CA LEU A 276 8.56 12.38 -4.48
C LEU A 276 7.51 11.79 -3.51
N ASN A 277 6.24 11.76 -3.91
CA ASN A 277 5.08 11.39 -3.10
C ASN A 277 4.79 12.28 -1.85
N PRO A 278 5.28 13.54 -1.75
CA PRO A 278 4.90 14.38 -0.64
C PRO A 278 3.44 14.78 -0.77
N GLN A 279 2.74 14.82 0.34
CA GLN A 279 1.34 15.19 0.38
C GLN A 279 1.19 16.65 0.80
N LYS A 280 0.15 17.34 0.31
CA LYS A 280 -0.15 18.73 0.67
C LYS A 280 -0.27 18.91 2.19
N ARG A 281 -0.82 17.94 2.88
CA ARG A 281 -0.99 17.96 4.33
C ARG A 281 0.33 17.89 5.10
N ASP A 282 1.41 17.44 4.46
CA ASP A 282 2.72 17.27 5.08
C ASP A 282 3.64 18.49 4.86
N LEU A 283 3.13 19.59 4.29
CA LEU A 283 3.95 20.77 3.94
C LEU A 283 4.75 21.34 5.10
N ASP A 284 4.20 21.35 6.32
CA ASP A 284 4.86 21.79 7.54
C ASP A 284 6.00 20.86 7.99
N LEU A 285 5.91 19.57 7.62
CA LEU A 285 6.93 18.54 7.92
C LEU A 285 8.06 18.51 6.91
N LEU A 286 7.91 19.16 5.75
CA LEU A 286 8.86 19.06 4.65
C LEU A 286 9.93 20.15 4.69
N PRO A 287 11.18 19.85 4.28
CA PRO A 287 12.18 20.87 3.99
C PRO A 287 11.69 21.92 3.00
N ALA A 288 12.18 23.15 3.11
CA ALA A 288 11.73 24.29 2.29
C ALA A 288 11.74 24.00 0.77
N ARG A 289 12.79 23.31 0.28
CA ARG A 289 12.91 22.89 -1.13
C ARG A 289 11.77 22.00 -1.60
N PHE A 290 11.34 21.03 -0.76
CA PHE A 290 10.24 20.12 -1.10
C PHE A 290 8.89 20.83 -0.98
N ARG A 291 8.73 21.75 -0.02
CA ARG A 291 7.52 22.60 0.07
C ARG A 291 7.27 23.38 -1.22
N ALA A 292 8.32 24.00 -1.77
CA ALA A 292 8.22 24.73 -3.04
C ALA A 292 7.80 23.82 -4.19
N ILE A 293 8.39 22.62 -4.29
CA ILE A 293 8.04 21.62 -5.33
C ILE A 293 6.56 21.23 -5.21
N VAL A 294 6.07 20.92 -4.00
CA VAL A 294 4.65 20.57 -3.79
C VAL A 294 3.73 21.74 -4.18
N GLN A 295 4.07 22.97 -3.80
CA GLN A 295 3.29 24.16 -4.17
C GLN A 295 3.20 24.36 -5.67
N VAL A 296 4.32 24.18 -6.41
CA VAL A 296 4.35 24.24 -7.88
C VAL A 296 3.51 23.11 -8.47
N SER A 297 3.64 21.89 -7.97
CA SER A 297 2.83 20.76 -8.42
C SER A 297 1.33 21.05 -8.26
N GLU A 298 0.92 21.55 -7.11
CA GLU A 298 -0.49 21.91 -6.83
C GLU A 298 -0.98 23.08 -7.69
N ALA A 299 -0.12 24.04 -8.04
CA ALA A 299 -0.45 25.11 -8.97
C ALA A 299 -0.69 24.57 -10.39
N LEU A 300 0.18 23.66 -10.87
CA LEU A 300 0.03 23.00 -12.16
C LEU A 300 -1.24 22.15 -12.25
N LYS A 301 -1.58 21.42 -11.17
CA LYS A 301 -2.84 20.66 -11.08
C LYS A 301 -4.05 21.60 -11.21
N ARG A 302 -4.05 22.72 -10.49
CA ARG A 302 -5.13 23.73 -10.57
C ARG A 302 -5.23 24.39 -11.94
N ALA A 303 -4.11 24.55 -12.62
CA ALA A 303 -4.05 25.08 -14.01
C ALA A 303 -4.42 24.02 -15.07
N HIS A 304 -4.84 22.81 -14.67
CA HIS A 304 -5.18 21.70 -15.56
C HIS A 304 -4.05 21.37 -16.55
N ALA A 305 -2.80 21.43 -16.08
CA ALA A 305 -1.66 21.03 -16.90
C ALA A 305 -1.83 19.58 -17.39
N PRO A 306 -1.38 19.25 -18.63
CA PRO A 306 -1.64 17.94 -19.23
C PRO A 306 -1.14 16.78 -18.38
N THR A 307 -1.99 15.80 -18.12
CA THR A 307 -1.66 14.57 -17.36
C THR A 307 -0.48 13.80 -17.96
N THR A 308 -0.25 13.93 -19.28
CA THR A 308 0.89 13.32 -19.96
C THR A 308 2.24 13.87 -19.49
N LEU A 309 2.29 15.09 -18.95
CA LEU A 309 3.50 15.72 -18.42
C LEU A 309 3.67 15.50 -16.91
N ALA A 310 2.65 14.97 -16.22
CA ALA A 310 2.72 14.66 -14.81
C ALA A 310 3.70 13.51 -14.57
N ASP A 311 4.50 13.60 -13.52
CA ASP A 311 5.45 12.54 -13.14
C ASP A 311 4.75 11.37 -12.45
N SER A 312 3.60 11.63 -11.85
CA SER A 312 2.78 10.66 -11.15
C SER A 312 1.32 10.75 -11.60
N VAL A 313 0.71 9.60 -11.84
CA VAL A 313 -0.69 9.49 -12.28
C VAL A 313 -1.46 8.53 -11.39
N ASN A 314 -2.74 8.85 -11.17
CA ASN A 314 -3.70 7.94 -10.59
C ASN A 314 -4.44 7.20 -11.70
N ILE A 315 -4.63 5.91 -11.53
CA ILE A 315 -5.31 5.00 -12.43
C ILE A 315 -6.59 4.54 -11.73
N ARG A 316 -7.73 4.89 -12.28
CA ARG A 316 -9.02 4.39 -11.81
C ARG A 316 -9.56 3.40 -12.82
N SER A 317 -9.82 2.15 -12.39
CA SER A 317 -10.39 1.10 -13.24
C SER A 317 -11.63 0.51 -12.55
N VAL A 318 -12.74 0.43 -13.26
CA VAL A 318 -14.02 -0.08 -12.71
C VAL A 318 -14.20 -1.52 -13.13
N ALA A 319 -14.45 -2.42 -12.17
CA ALA A 319 -14.69 -3.84 -12.42
C ALA A 319 -16.03 -4.05 -13.13
N ALA A 320 -15.97 -4.71 -14.30
CA ALA A 320 -17.14 -4.99 -15.14
C ALA A 320 -17.89 -6.26 -14.71
#